data_b3622ae12177cd594d665fe495446fb3
#
_entry.id   b3622ae12177cd594d665fe495446fb3
#
_cell.length_a   1.000
_cell.length_b   1.000
_cell.length_c   1.000
_cell.angle_alpha   90.00
_cell.angle_beta   90.00
_cell.angle_gamma   90.00
#
_symmetry.space_group_name_H-M   'P 1'
#
loop_
_entity.id
_entity.type
_entity.pdbx_description
1 polymer ?
#
loop_
_entity_poly.entity_id
_entity_poly.type
_entity_poly.pdbx_seq_one_letter_code
_entity_poly.pdbx_strand_id
1 'polypeptide(L)'
;MSSPNLLVREAVKEDIPFLIELNDQFNGVRRSRGEVETDLLNGREVIVVAVMEEQVVGFTCGQIYKSFCYAEHQAEITEMYIQESARRNGLAGMMIERLEGIFRESGVGDIKILTGNKNTKAIKTYERAGYDREDEFVFAKELK
;
A
#
# COMPACT_ATOMS: atom_id res chain seq x y z
N MET A 1 16.55 -20.75 -16.51
CA MET A 1 16.22 -20.34 -15.14
C MET A 1 14.74 -20.05 -15.03
N SER A 2 14.11 -20.55 -14.02
CA SER A 2 12.70 -20.29 -13.79
C SER A 2 12.50 -18.90 -13.20
N SER A 3 11.38 -18.28 -13.51
CA SER A 3 10.96 -17.03 -12.90
C SER A 3 10.63 -17.26 -11.42
N PRO A 4 10.83 -16.26 -10.55
CA PRO A 4 10.45 -16.42 -9.16
C PRO A 4 8.94 -16.56 -9.00
N ASN A 5 8.50 -17.28 -7.97
CA ASN A 5 7.10 -17.37 -7.61
C ASN A 5 6.69 -16.06 -6.96
N LEU A 6 5.73 -15.38 -7.57
CA LEU A 6 5.22 -14.09 -7.10
C LEU A 6 3.74 -14.21 -6.79
N LEU A 7 3.32 -13.60 -5.69
CA LEU A 7 1.93 -13.61 -5.26
C LEU A 7 1.65 -12.32 -4.49
N VAL A 8 0.48 -11.74 -4.68
CA VAL A 8 -0.01 -10.66 -3.83
C VAL A 8 -1.36 -11.08 -3.26
N ARG A 9 -1.60 -10.75 -2.00
CA ARG A 9 -2.83 -11.10 -1.30
C ARG A 9 -3.05 -10.16 -0.13
N GLU A 10 -4.24 -10.16 0.43
CA GLU A 10 -4.49 -9.41 1.65
C GLU A 10 -3.68 -9.99 2.80
N ALA A 11 -3.25 -9.12 3.70
CA ALA A 11 -2.49 -9.51 4.88
C ALA A 11 -3.36 -10.33 5.84
N VAL A 12 -2.75 -11.30 6.48
CA VAL A 12 -3.36 -12.09 7.54
C VAL A 12 -2.53 -11.97 8.81
N LYS A 13 -3.06 -12.46 9.93
CA LYS A 13 -2.41 -12.35 11.23
C LYS A 13 -0.97 -12.88 11.24
N GLU A 14 -0.74 -13.95 10.50
CA GLU A 14 0.58 -14.60 10.41
C GLU A 14 1.63 -13.73 9.73
N ASP A 15 1.21 -12.68 9.03
CA ASP A 15 2.12 -11.76 8.36
C ASP A 15 2.68 -10.69 9.30
N ILE A 16 2.12 -10.53 10.50
CA ILE A 16 2.47 -9.44 11.42
C ILE A 16 3.97 -9.31 11.67
N PRO A 17 4.72 -10.39 11.98
CA PRO A 17 6.17 -10.24 12.20
C PRO A 17 6.90 -9.64 11.00
N PHE A 18 6.48 -10.01 9.78
CA PHE A 18 7.09 -9.52 8.54
C PHE A 18 6.71 -8.06 8.29
N LEU A 19 5.45 -7.70 8.57
CA LEU A 19 4.98 -6.32 8.43
C LEU A 19 5.74 -5.39 9.37
N ILE A 20 5.99 -5.81 10.59
CA ILE A 20 6.77 -5.04 11.57
C ILE A 20 8.18 -4.77 11.02
N GLU A 21 8.85 -5.81 10.51
CA GLU A 21 10.20 -5.69 9.95
C GLU A 21 10.23 -4.79 8.72
N LEU A 22 9.29 -4.98 7.81
CA LEU A 22 9.25 -4.19 6.58
C LEU A 22 8.96 -2.72 6.89
N ASN A 23 8.07 -2.44 7.84
CA ASN A 23 7.78 -1.06 8.22
C ASN A 23 8.99 -0.40 8.88
N ASP A 24 9.73 -1.14 9.69
CA ASP A 24 10.97 -0.64 10.30
C ASP A 24 12.00 -0.29 9.21
N GLN A 25 12.15 -1.14 8.20
CA GLN A 25 13.02 -0.86 7.06
C GLN A 25 12.58 0.39 6.29
N PHE A 26 11.28 0.55 6.11
CA PHE A 26 10.71 1.61 5.29
C PHE A 26 10.66 2.96 6.01
N ASN A 27 10.08 2.98 7.21
CA ASN A 27 9.78 4.21 7.94
C ASN A 27 10.63 4.43 9.18
N GLY A 28 11.43 3.45 9.57
CA GLY A 28 12.21 3.52 10.80
C GLY A 28 11.34 3.52 12.05
N VAL A 29 10.12 2.98 11.94
CA VAL A 29 9.17 2.89 13.06
C VAL A 29 8.93 1.42 13.36
N ARG A 30 9.28 1.01 14.57
CA ARG A 30 9.04 -0.36 15.01
C ARG A 30 7.82 -0.38 15.94
N ARG A 31 6.77 -1.00 15.42
CA ARG A 31 5.53 -1.19 16.18
C ARG A 31 5.57 -2.50 16.95
N SER A 32 4.85 -2.59 18.03
CA SER A 32 4.71 -3.85 18.77
C SER A 32 3.73 -4.78 18.07
N ARG A 33 3.89 -6.08 18.32
CA ARG A 33 2.99 -7.08 17.73
C ARG A 33 1.53 -6.83 18.14
N GLY A 34 1.29 -6.52 19.41
CA GLY A 34 -0.06 -6.27 19.92
C GLY A 34 -0.72 -5.07 19.27
N GLU A 35 0.04 -3.99 19.05
CA GLU A 35 -0.47 -2.80 18.38
C GLU A 35 -0.85 -3.09 16.93
N VAL A 36 0.01 -3.79 16.20
CA VAL A 36 -0.25 -4.12 14.80
C VAL A 36 -1.43 -5.09 14.67
N GLU A 37 -1.52 -6.06 15.59
CA GLU A 37 -2.66 -6.98 15.61
C GLU A 37 -3.98 -6.24 15.82
N THR A 38 -4.01 -5.29 16.76
CA THR A 38 -5.19 -4.47 17.00
C THR A 38 -5.59 -3.68 15.75
N ASP A 39 -4.61 -3.04 15.11
CA ASP A 39 -4.88 -2.26 13.90
C ASP A 39 -5.40 -3.15 12.76
N LEU A 40 -4.82 -4.33 12.60
CA LEU A 40 -5.23 -5.28 11.56
C LEU A 40 -6.66 -5.78 11.80
N LEU A 41 -7.03 -6.06 13.05
CA LEU A 41 -8.35 -6.57 13.41
C LEU A 41 -9.45 -5.51 13.31
N ASN A 42 -9.12 -4.25 13.48
CA ASN A 42 -10.11 -3.17 13.40
C ASN A 42 -10.61 -2.92 11.97
N GLY A 43 -9.92 -3.47 10.98
CA GLY A 43 -10.42 -3.55 9.60
C GLY A 43 -10.61 -2.23 8.86
N ARG A 44 -10.06 -1.11 9.37
CA ARG A 44 -10.20 0.19 8.69
C ARG A 44 -9.22 0.38 7.56
N GLU A 45 -8.08 -0.28 7.65
CA GLU A 45 -7.03 -0.19 6.66
C GLU A 45 -6.98 -1.47 5.85
N VAL A 46 -6.86 -1.33 4.53
CA VAL A 46 -6.65 -2.47 3.65
C VAL A 46 -5.14 -2.65 3.49
N ILE A 47 -4.64 -3.81 3.86
CA ILE A 47 -3.21 -4.11 3.72
C ILE A 47 -3.06 -5.29 2.78
N VAL A 48 -2.25 -5.10 1.73
CA VAL A 48 -1.91 -6.14 0.76
C VAL A 48 -0.42 -6.42 0.90
N VAL A 49 -0.06 -7.69 0.94
CA VAL A 49 1.34 -8.11 1.01
C VAL A 49 1.80 -8.71 -0.31
N ALA A 50 3.08 -8.50 -0.61
CA ALA A 50 3.76 -9.11 -1.75
C ALA A 50 4.60 -10.27 -1.23
N VAL A 51 4.48 -11.42 -1.88
CA VAL A 51 5.17 -12.65 -1.49
C VAL A 51 6.03 -13.09 -2.67
N MET A 52 7.29 -13.37 -2.39
CA MET A 52 8.23 -13.89 -3.38
C MET A 52 8.93 -15.10 -2.77
N GLU A 53 8.87 -16.24 -3.46
CA GLU A 53 9.43 -17.50 -2.97
C GLU A 53 8.98 -17.81 -1.54
N GLU A 54 7.68 -17.66 -1.29
CA GLU A 54 7.03 -17.94 0.00
C GLU A 54 7.43 -16.99 1.13
N GLN A 55 8.17 -15.90 0.82
CA GLN A 55 8.57 -14.89 1.79
C GLN A 55 7.79 -13.60 1.56
N VAL A 56 7.30 -12.99 2.64
CA VAL A 56 6.66 -11.66 2.57
C VAL A 56 7.77 -10.63 2.38
N VAL A 57 7.77 -9.95 1.23
CA VAL A 57 8.85 -9.03 0.83
C VAL A 57 8.39 -7.61 0.62
N GLY A 58 7.09 -7.34 0.75
CA GLY A 58 6.57 -5.99 0.57
C GLY A 58 5.15 -5.88 1.06
N PHE A 59 4.67 -4.65 1.14
CA PHE A 59 3.29 -4.37 1.53
C PHE A 59 2.83 -3.04 0.93
N THR A 60 1.53 -2.87 0.87
CA THR A 60 0.90 -1.60 0.56
C THR A 60 -0.34 -1.44 1.43
N CYS A 61 -0.65 -0.20 1.76
CA CYS A 61 -1.78 0.14 2.62
C CYS A 61 -2.72 1.08 1.89
N GLY A 62 -4.01 0.87 2.09
CA GLY A 62 -5.05 1.72 1.53
C GLY A 62 -6.11 2.07 2.56
N GLN A 63 -6.70 3.24 2.41
CA GLN A 63 -7.78 3.73 3.24
C GLN A 63 -8.98 4.01 2.36
N ILE A 64 -10.16 3.61 2.82
CA ILE A 64 -11.42 3.92 2.16
C ILE A 64 -12.18 4.89 3.04
N TYR A 65 -12.64 5.99 2.47
CA TYR A 65 -13.36 7.00 3.24
C TYR A 65 -14.55 7.53 2.44
N LYS A 66 -15.49 8.15 3.13
CA LYS A 66 -16.73 8.63 2.55
C LYS A 66 -17.04 10.03 3.06
N SER A 67 -17.25 10.94 2.13
CA SER A 67 -17.76 12.28 2.44
C SER A 67 -19.26 12.32 2.09
N PHE A 68 -20.03 13.04 2.88
CA PHE A 68 -21.44 13.27 2.53
C PHE A 68 -21.59 14.05 1.22
N CYS A 69 -20.49 14.71 0.79
CA CYS A 69 -20.50 15.54 -0.42
C CYS A 69 -20.61 14.73 -1.70
N TYR A 70 -20.27 13.43 -1.66
CA TYR A 70 -20.23 12.59 -2.84
C TYR A 70 -20.97 11.30 -2.62
N ALA A 71 -21.57 10.78 -3.69
CA ALA A 71 -22.30 9.52 -3.63
C ALA A 71 -21.36 8.32 -3.44
N GLU A 72 -20.17 8.39 -4.02
CA GLU A 72 -19.23 7.27 -4.02
C GLU A 72 -18.21 7.39 -2.90
N HIS A 73 -17.65 6.25 -2.49
CA HIS A 73 -16.52 6.19 -1.59
C HIS A 73 -15.25 6.64 -2.33
N GLN A 74 -14.29 7.13 -1.59
CA GLN A 74 -12.96 7.49 -2.10
C GLN A 74 -11.92 6.64 -1.40
N ALA A 75 -10.76 6.50 -2.02
CA ALA A 75 -9.68 5.74 -1.41
C ALA A 75 -8.35 6.46 -1.61
N GLU A 76 -7.41 6.11 -0.75
CA GLU A 76 -6.05 6.59 -0.85
C GLU A 76 -5.11 5.40 -0.62
N ILE A 77 -4.08 5.28 -1.47
CA ILE A 77 -2.98 4.38 -1.22
C ILE A 77 -1.97 5.18 -0.40
N THR A 78 -1.79 4.81 0.86
CA THR A 78 -1.04 5.61 1.81
C THR A 78 0.40 5.18 1.96
N GLU A 79 0.67 3.88 1.79
CA GLU A 79 2.01 3.33 1.96
C GLU A 79 2.27 2.25 0.92
N MET A 80 3.50 2.18 0.44
CA MET A 80 3.95 1.09 -0.42
C MET A 80 5.45 0.89 -0.25
N TYR A 81 5.83 -0.34 0.06
CA TYR A 81 7.23 -0.68 0.24
C TYR A 81 7.51 -2.10 -0.24
N ILE A 82 8.61 -2.26 -0.95
CA ILE A 82 9.13 -3.56 -1.35
C ILE A 82 10.61 -3.55 -0.95
N GLN A 83 11.04 -4.57 -0.21
CA GLN A 83 12.45 -4.64 0.19
C GLN A 83 13.33 -4.72 -1.06
N GLU A 84 14.52 -4.17 -0.95
CA GLU A 84 15.40 -3.94 -2.10
C GLU A 84 15.67 -5.22 -2.91
N SER A 85 15.90 -6.35 -2.23
CA SER A 85 16.21 -7.62 -2.86
C SER A 85 15.08 -8.17 -3.74
N ALA A 86 13.86 -7.69 -3.54
CA ALA A 86 12.68 -8.17 -4.26
C ALA A 86 12.17 -7.21 -5.34
N ARG A 87 12.84 -6.08 -5.53
CA ARG A 87 12.44 -5.08 -6.51
C ARG A 87 12.69 -5.56 -7.94
N ARG A 88 12.09 -4.89 -8.91
CA ARG A 88 12.19 -5.15 -10.35
C ARG A 88 11.55 -6.48 -10.77
N ASN A 89 10.56 -6.93 -10.01
CA ASN A 89 9.79 -8.15 -10.33
C ASN A 89 8.33 -7.84 -10.64
N GLY A 90 7.95 -6.55 -10.72
CA GLY A 90 6.58 -6.17 -11.02
C GLY A 90 5.62 -6.25 -9.83
N LEU A 91 6.13 -6.43 -8.61
CA LEU A 91 5.28 -6.59 -7.43
C LEU A 91 4.48 -5.34 -7.09
N ALA A 92 5.05 -4.14 -7.31
CA ALA A 92 4.32 -2.89 -7.05
C ALA A 92 3.05 -2.81 -7.88
N GLY A 93 3.15 -3.08 -9.18
CA GLY A 93 1.98 -3.10 -10.08
C GLY A 93 0.96 -4.13 -9.66
N MET A 94 1.40 -5.32 -9.27
CA MET A 94 0.51 -6.38 -8.79
C MET A 94 -0.24 -5.96 -7.52
N MET A 95 0.45 -5.31 -6.59
CA MET A 95 -0.17 -4.83 -5.35
C MET A 95 -1.19 -3.73 -5.61
N ILE A 96 -0.87 -2.79 -6.51
CA ILE A 96 -1.79 -1.71 -6.89
C ILE A 96 -3.05 -2.32 -7.49
N GLU A 97 -2.90 -3.25 -8.43
CA GLU A 97 -4.02 -3.91 -9.09
C GLU A 97 -4.90 -4.64 -8.08
N ARG A 98 -4.31 -5.30 -7.11
CA ARG A 98 -5.06 -5.99 -6.05
C ARG A 98 -5.86 -5.00 -5.19
N LEU A 99 -5.23 -3.88 -4.79
CA LEU A 99 -5.94 -2.83 -4.05
C LEU A 99 -7.09 -2.25 -4.86
N GLU A 100 -6.88 -1.99 -6.14
CA GLU A 100 -7.92 -1.46 -7.02
C GLU A 100 -9.11 -2.40 -7.08
N GLY A 101 -8.87 -3.70 -7.14
CA GLY A 101 -9.94 -4.69 -7.12
C GLY A 101 -10.77 -4.62 -5.83
N ILE A 102 -10.09 -4.54 -4.69
CA ILE A 102 -10.77 -4.41 -3.39
C ILE A 102 -11.56 -3.11 -3.32
N PHE A 103 -10.97 -2.00 -3.78
CA PHE A 103 -11.62 -0.70 -3.78
C PHE A 103 -12.88 -0.69 -4.66
N ARG A 104 -12.81 -1.29 -5.85
CA ARG A 104 -13.99 -1.40 -6.73
C ARG A 104 -15.12 -2.15 -6.05
N GLU A 105 -14.81 -3.25 -5.41
CA GLU A 105 -15.81 -4.04 -4.67
C GLU A 105 -16.43 -3.26 -3.52
N SER A 106 -15.73 -2.27 -3.00
CA SER A 106 -16.19 -1.43 -1.88
C SER A 106 -16.88 -0.14 -2.35
N GLY A 107 -17.12 0.01 -3.64
CA GLY A 107 -17.82 1.18 -4.17
C GLY A 107 -16.97 2.44 -4.28
N VAL A 108 -15.66 2.29 -4.39
CA VAL A 108 -14.74 3.43 -4.55
C VAL A 108 -14.78 3.93 -5.98
N GLY A 109 -14.97 5.24 -6.14
CA GLY A 109 -14.97 5.89 -7.46
C GLY A 109 -13.63 6.51 -7.86
N ASP A 110 -12.86 6.97 -6.88
CA ASP A 110 -11.57 7.62 -7.12
C ASP A 110 -10.53 7.15 -6.13
N ILE A 111 -9.29 7.02 -6.63
CA ILE A 111 -8.14 6.64 -5.81
C ILE A 111 -7.07 7.71 -5.97
N LYS A 112 -6.48 8.13 -4.87
CA LYS A 112 -5.31 9.02 -4.93
C LYS A 112 -4.13 8.40 -4.22
N ILE A 113 -2.93 8.84 -4.64
CA ILE A 113 -1.66 8.44 -4.05
C ILE A 113 -0.85 9.71 -3.85
N LEU A 114 -0.30 9.91 -2.66
CA LEU A 114 0.61 11.00 -2.38
C LEU A 114 2.03 10.48 -2.35
N THR A 115 2.91 11.15 -3.10
CA THR A 115 4.34 10.79 -3.10
C THR A 115 5.16 12.06 -3.23
N GLY A 116 6.41 11.99 -2.79
CA GLY A 116 7.32 13.13 -2.93
C GLY A 116 7.56 13.45 -4.40
N ASN A 117 7.59 14.74 -4.73
CA ASN A 117 7.73 15.18 -6.12
C ASN A 117 9.11 14.85 -6.72
N LYS A 118 10.06 14.44 -5.91
CA LYS A 118 11.40 14.01 -6.36
C LYS A 118 11.57 12.49 -6.39
N ASN A 119 10.56 11.74 -5.98
CA ASN A 119 10.60 10.28 -5.97
C ASN A 119 10.26 9.75 -7.37
N THR A 120 11.23 9.83 -8.27
CA THR A 120 11.02 9.49 -9.68
C THR A 120 10.64 8.04 -9.90
N LYS A 121 11.16 7.12 -9.09
CA LYS A 121 10.81 5.68 -9.22
C LYS A 121 9.36 5.43 -8.89
N ALA A 122 8.87 6.00 -7.79
CA ALA A 122 7.48 5.87 -7.38
C ALA A 122 6.55 6.52 -8.42
N ILE A 123 6.90 7.71 -8.88
CA ILE A 123 6.12 8.42 -9.89
C ILE A 123 5.95 7.56 -11.15
N LYS A 124 7.03 6.97 -11.64
CA LYS A 124 6.98 6.10 -12.81
C LYS A 124 6.11 4.87 -12.58
N THR A 125 6.20 4.29 -11.39
CA THR A 125 5.39 3.14 -11.02
C THR A 125 3.90 3.48 -11.10
N TYR A 126 3.51 4.61 -10.52
CA TYR A 126 2.11 5.03 -10.51
C TYR A 126 1.62 5.43 -11.90
N GLU A 127 2.45 6.11 -12.68
CA GLU A 127 2.09 6.46 -14.05
C GLU A 127 1.89 5.22 -14.92
N ARG A 128 2.73 4.20 -14.76
CA ARG A 128 2.55 2.91 -15.47
C ARG A 128 1.26 2.21 -15.07
N ALA A 129 0.82 2.43 -13.84
CA ALA A 129 -0.44 1.85 -13.36
C ALA A 129 -1.66 2.64 -13.79
N GLY A 130 -1.48 3.73 -14.55
CA GLY A 130 -2.57 4.53 -15.08
C GLY A 130 -2.96 5.73 -14.25
N TYR A 131 -2.15 6.11 -13.26
CA TYR A 131 -2.40 7.28 -12.44
C TYR A 131 -1.81 8.52 -13.10
N ASP A 132 -2.58 9.61 -13.09
CA ASP A 132 -2.15 10.90 -13.63
C ASP A 132 -1.79 11.84 -12.49
N ARG A 133 -0.84 12.72 -12.75
CA ARG A 133 -0.50 13.77 -11.79
C ARG A 133 -1.63 14.78 -11.73
N GLU A 134 -1.98 15.18 -10.52
CA GLU A 134 -2.95 16.23 -10.32
C GLU A 134 -2.23 17.54 -9.99
N ASP A 135 -2.82 18.65 -10.40
CA ASP A 135 -2.28 19.98 -10.14
C ASP A 135 -2.83 20.49 -8.80
N GLU A 136 -2.39 19.85 -7.73
CA GLU A 136 -2.82 20.16 -6.37
C GLU A 136 -1.62 20.27 -5.45
N PHE A 137 -1.79 21.01 -4.37
CA PHE A 137 -0.79 21.10 -3.32
C PHE A 137 -1.23 20.35 -2.09
N VAL A 138 -0.26 19.79 -1.38
CA VAL A 138 -0.49 19.18 -0.08
C VAL A 138 -0.08 20.19 0.98
N PHE A 139 -1.00 20.52 1.88
CA PHE A 139 -0.68 21.31 3.05
C PHE A 139 -0.62 20.40 4.25
N ALA A 140 0.41 20.53 5.04
CA ALA A 140 0.61 19.68 6.21
C ALA A 140 0.97 20.54 7.42
N LYS A 141 0.54 20.09 8.58
CA LYS A 141 0.86 20.76 9.84
C LYS A 141 0.99 19.72 10.93
N GLU A 142 2.06 19.81 11.69
CA GLU A 142 2.26 18.93 12.85
C GLU A 142 1.48 19.53 14.03
N LEU A 143 0.70 18.68 14.72
CA LEU A 143 -0.12 19.12 15.84
C LEU A 143 0.48 18.84 17.21
N LYS A 144 1.63 18.16 17.25
CA LYS A 144 2.32 17.83 18.50
C LYS A 144 3.60 18.61 18.63
#